data_6f75f6d368dffb98909158c8248de80e
#
_entry.id   6f75f6d368dffb98909158c8248de80e
#
_cell.length_a   1.000
_cell.length_b   1.000
_cell.length_c   1.000
_cell.angle_alpha   90.00
_cell.angle_beta   90.00
_cell.angle_gamma   90.00
#
_symmetry.space_group_name_H-M   'P 1'
#
loop_
_entity.id
_entity.type
_entity.pdbx_description
1 polymer ?
#
loop_
_entity_poly.entity_id
_entity_poly.type
_entity_poly.pdbx_seq_one_letter_code
_entity_poly.pdbx_strand_id
1 'polypeptide(L)'
;MTSMRQSSHPVYNLQFGLVCLSSLLFSASFNMLIPELPAYLSAMGGAEYKGLIIALFTLTAGISRPFSGRVTDTLGRVPVMAAGSIVCFVCGFLYPVLGTVAGFLFLRLIHGFSTGFKPTATAAYVADIVPQGRWGEALGFHGLCFSTGMAIGPAIGSSITLYYSIDILFYVSSLFALLSIVILMNMKETIPLRQKFSWRVLKLTRKDIIAIEVIPAAVVTFLSYIAYGAILTLIPDWSQHLGIANKGLFFMAFTIASLAIRFIAGKASDQYGRIRVIKIGLILLAVSLFVIALGDSFSGLMLGAVSYGIAVGVLSPALNAWTIDMSLPDHRGKAMATMYIALEAGIGLGALFAGWYYQDVIATIPVVMYASAAITIVALSYMFLRTKKPAAAPL
;
A
#
# COMPACT_ATOMS: atom_id res chain seq x y z
N MET A 1 -10.40 46.06 11.58
CA MET A 1 -11.11 45.00 10.86
C MET A 1 -10.58 44.93 9.44
N THR A 2 -9.48 44.20 9.24
CA THR A 2 -8.88 43.97 7.93
C THR A 2 -9.34 42.58 7.50
N SER A 3 -10.31 42.52 6.58
CA SER A 3 -10.78 41.27 5.98
C SER A 3 -9.60 40.65 5.22
N MET A 4 -9.04 39.57 5.76
CA MET A 4 -8.16 38.69 4.98
C MET A 4 -8.97 38.18 3.78
N ARG A 5 -8.71 38.70 2.59
CA ARG A 5 -9.15 38.10 1.34
C ARG A 5 -8.56 36.66 1.32
N GLN A 6 -9.40 35.69 1.60
CA GLN A 6 -9.10 34.29 1.26
C GLN A 6 -8.89 34.26 -0.25
N SER A 7 -7.64 34.10 -0.67
CA SER A 7 -7.32 33.87 -2.06
C SER A 7 -8.00 32.55 -2.46
N SER A 8 -9.02 32.67 -3.31
CA SER A 8 -9.74 31.52 -3.88
C SER A 8 -8.85 30.84 -4.93
N HIS A 9 -7.73 30.24 -4.49
CA HIS A 9 -6.99 29.35 -5.38
C HIS A 9 -7.82 28.09 -5.59
N PRO A 10 -8.14 27.74 -6.84
CA PRO A 10 -8.89 26.52 -7.11
C PRO A 10 -8.08 25.31 -6.65
N VAL A 11 -8.72 24.36 -5.94
CA VAL A 11 -8.09 23.09 -5.54
C VAL A 11 -7.54 22.36 -6.76
N TYR A 12 -8.29 22.37 -7.83
CA TYR A 12 -7.96 21.70 -9.10
C TYR A 12 -7.15 22.64 -10.02
N ASN A 13 -5.88 22.85 -9.65
CA ASN A 13 -4.92 23.57 -10.49
C ASN A 13 -4.01 22.60 -11.25
N LEU A 14 -3.20 23.12 -12.18
CA LEU A 14 -2.29 22.32 -13.00
C LEU A 14 -1.33 21.47 -12.12
N GLN A 15 -0.77 22.05 -11.05
CA GLN A 15 0.16 21.34 -10.15
C GLN A 15 -0.53 20.17 -9.47
N PHE A 16 -1.80 20.34 -9.07
CA PHE A 16 -2.60 19.26 -8.50
C PHE A 16 -2.88 18.14 -9.52
N GLY A 17 -3.23 18.51 -10.75
CA GLY A 17 -3.40 17.53 -11.85
C GLY A 17 -2.12 16.76 -12.14
N LEU A 18 -0.97 17.44 -12.20
CA LEU A 18 0.33 16.82 -12.44
C LEU A 18 0.72 15.84 -11.33
N VAL A 19 0.53 16.18 -10.05
CA VAL A 19 0.84 15.27 -8.94
C VAL A 19 -0.08 14.06 -8.92
N CYS A 20 -1.36 14.21 -9.26
CA CYS A 20 -2.29 13.10 -9.38
C CYS A 20 -1.90 12.13 -10.51
N LEU A 21 -1.57 12.67 -11.70
CA LEU A 21 -1.14 11.87 -12.84
C LEU A 21 0.21 11.15 -12.56
N SER A 22 1.18 11.86 -11.98
CA SER A 22 2.45 11.26 -11.56
C SER A 22 2.25 10.11 -10.56
N SER A 23 1.30 10.25 -9.64
CA SER A 23 0.99 9.22 -8.64
C SER A 23 0.28 8.02 -9.23
N LEU A 24 -0.63 8.23 -10.19
CA LEU A 24 -1.29 7.16 -10.94
C LEU A 24 -0.26 6.32 -11.71
N LEU A 25 0.61 6.98 -12.50
CA LEU A 25 1.65 6.30 -13.29
C LEU A 25 2.64 5.54 -12.39
N PHE A 26 3.09 6.16 -11.30
CA PHE A 26 3.95 5.52 -10.32
C PHE A 26 3.29 4.29 -9.69
N SER A 27 2.03 4.42 -9.28
CA SER A 27 1.29 3.32 -8.68
C SER A 27 1.08 2.16 -9.67
N ALA A 28 0.71 2.47 -10.90
CA ALA A 28 0.57 1.47 -11.96
C ALA A 28 1.91 0.77 -12.24
N SER A 29 3.03 1.50 -12.28
CA SER A 29 4.37 0.98 -12.56
C SER A 29 4.73 -0.22 -11.69
N PHE A 30 4.74 -0.08 -10.36
CA PHE A 30 5.16 -1.20 -9.50
C PHE A 30 4.07 -2.26 -9.28
N ASN A 31 2.78 -1.87 -9.35
CA ASN A 31 1.70 -2.83 -9.16
C ASN A 31 1.50 -3.75 -10.38
N MET A 32 1.84 -3.31 -11.60
CA MET A 32 1.71 -4.16 -12.80
C MET A 32 2.65 -5.37 -12.76
N LEU A 33 3.72 -5.32 -11.97
CA LEU A 33 4.67 -6.41 -11.83
C LEU A 33 4.14 -7.54 -10.93
N ILE A 34 3.35 -7.21 -9.90
CA ILE A 34 2.99 -8.10 -8.79
C ILE A 34 2.47 -9.47 -9.26
N PRO A 35 1.52 -9.57 -10.21
CA PRO A 35 0.96 -10.87 -10.61
C PRO A 35 1.95 -11.80 -11.33
N GLU A 36 3.02 -11.26 -11.90
CA GLU A 36 3.92 -12.02 -12.77
C GLU A 36 5.25 -12.41 -12.08
N LEU A 37 5.60 -11.70 -10.98
CA LEU A 37 6.87 -11.93 -10.28
C LEU A 37 7.02 -13.35 -9.70
N PRO A 38 5.97 -14.02 -9.14
CA PRO A 38 6.11 -15.39 -8.63
C PRO A 38 6.51 -16.38 -9.73
N ALA A 39 5.87 -16.31 -10.90
CA ALA A 39 6.19 -17.16 -12.05
C ALA A 39 7.59 -16.86 -12.60
N TYR A 40 7.97 -15.58 -12.68
CA TYR A 40 9.32 -15.17 -13.11
C TYR A 40 10.41 -15.71 -12.19
N LEU A 41 10.21 -15.62 -10.87
CA LEU A 41 11.17 -16.16 -9.89
C LEU A 41 11.27 -17.69 -9.97
N SER A 42 10.14 -18.39 -10.15
CA SER A 42 10.13 -19.85 -10.36
C SER A 42 10.89 -20.26 -11.61
N ALA A 43 10.75 -19.52 -12.72
CA ALA A 43 11.48 -19.78 -13.97
C ALA A 43 13.00 -19.65 -13.83
N MET A 44 13.47 -18.84 -12.86
CA MET A 44 14.89 -18.71 -12.51
C MET A 44 15.38 -19.79 -11.52
N GLY A 45 14.52 -20.72 -11.08
CA GLY A 45 14.85 -21.75 -10.08
C GLY A 45 14.68 -21.27 -8.63
N GLY A 46 13.99 -20.15 -8.38
CA GLY A 46 13.80 -19.56 -7.05
C GLY A 46 12.39 -19.77 -6.47
N ALA A 47 11.67 -20.83 -6.87
CA ALA A 47 10.29 -21.09 -6.43
C ALA A 47 10.10 -21.07 -4.89
N GLU A 48 11.08 -21.56 -4.14
CA GLU A 48 11.09 -21.56 -2.67
C GLU A 48 11.14 -20.15 -2.04
N TYR A 49 11.56 -19.13 -2.80
CA TYR A 49 11.74 -17.75 -2.31
C TYR A 49 10.57 -16.82 -2.65
N LYS A 50 9.44 -17.33 -3.15
CA LYS A 50 8.29 -16.49 -3.58
C LYS A 50 7.82 -15.52 -2.49
N GLY A 51 7.81 -15.94 -1.23
CA GLY A 51 7.45 -15.07 -0.10
C GLY A 51 8.40 -13.87 0.08
N LEU A 52 9.68 -14.00 -0.31
CA LEU A 52 10.66 -12.92 -0.23
C LEU A 52 10.38 -11.80 -1.24
N ILE A 53 9.66 -12.06 -2.32
CA ILE A 53 9.29 -11.03 -3.33
C ILE A 53 8.61 -9.83 -2.65
N ILE A 54 7.64 -10.10 -1.82
CA ILE A 54 6.86 -9.07 -1.11
C ILE A 54 7.54 -8.69 0.20
N ALA A 55 8.09 -9.66 0.95
CA ALA A 55 8.70 -9.41 2.26
C ALA A 55 9.89 -8.45 2.19
N LEU A 56 10.81 -8.61 1.23
CA LEU A 56 11.95 -7.71 1.06
C LEU A 56 11.52 -6.30 0.62
N PHE A 57 10.53 -6.20 -0.24
CA PHE A 57 9.96 -4.93 -0.67
C PHE A 57 9.34 -4.17 0.50
N THR A 58 8.47 -4.82 1.28
CA THR A 58 7.79 -4.18 2.42
C THR A 58 8.74 -3.89 3.58
N LEU A 59 9.81 -4.70 3.75
CA LEU A 59 10.85 -4.43 4.73
C LEU A 59 11.48 -3.05 4.53
N THR A 60 11.95 -2.76 3.32
CA THR A 60 12.59 -1.47 3.02
C THR A 60 11.56 -0.35 2.90
N ALA A 61 10.35 -0.60 2.43
CA ALA A 61 9.24 0.33 2.50
C ALA A 61 8.97 0.77 3.95
N GLY A 62 8.86 -0.19 4.88
CA GLY A 62 8.63 0.08 6.31
C GLY A 62 9.80 0.81 6.98
N ILE A 63 11.04 0.36 6.75
CA ILE A 63 12.25 1.00 7.29
C ILE A 63 12.38 2.45 6.81
N SER A 64 12.01 2.76 5.58
CA SER A 64 12.12 4.11 5.03
C SER A 64 11.07 5.09 5.53
N ARG A 65 9.92 4.63 6.06
CA ARG A 65 8.81 5.49 6.54
C ARG A 65 9.23 6.56 7.56
N PRO A 66 9.96 6.23 8.64
CA PRO A 66 10.37 7.24 9.61
C PRO A 66 11.29 8.33 9.04
N PHE A 67 12.11 7.96 8.04
CA PHE A 67 13.05 8.88 7.42
C PHE A 67 12.39 9.76 6.35
N SER A 68 11.42 9.20 5.62
CA SER A 68 10.85 9.85 4.44
C SER A 68 10.17 11.19 4.78
N GLY A 69 9.48 11.30 5.90
CA GLY A 69 8.87 12.54 6.36
C GLY A 69 9.93 13.63 6.58
N ARG A 70 10.97 13.33 7.36
CA ARG A 70 12.03 14.29 7.68
C ARG A 70 12.85 14.70 6.45
N VAL A 71 13.14 13.74 5.57
CA VAL A 71 13.82 14.01 4.30
C VAL A 71 12.96 14.91 3.42
N THR A 72 11.66 14.66 3.37
CA THR A 72 10.66 15.47 2.65
C THR A 72 10.61 16.90 3.16
N ASP A 73 10.69 17.11 4.48
CA ASP A 73 10.63 18.44 5.10
C ASP A 73 11.94 19.24 4.95
N THR A 74 13.06 18.56 4.71
CA THR A 74 14.38 19.20 4.64
C THR A 74 14.90 19.40 3.21
N LEU A 75 14.78 18.37 2.35
CA LEU A 75 15.32 18.40 1.00
C LEU A 75 14.32 18.95 -0.02
N GLY A 76 13.03 18.93 0.30
CA GLY A 76 11.94 19.35 -0.57
C GLY A 76 11.02 18.21 -0.97
N ARG A 77 9.79 18.58 -1.34
CA ARG A 77 8.73 17.62 -1.72
C ARG A 77 9.05 16.95 -3.07
N VAL A 78 9.34 17.78 -4.09
CA VAL A 78 9.57 17.31 -5.45
C VAL A 78 10.81 16.42 -5.57
N PRO A 79 11.99 16.76 -4.99
CA PRO A 79 13.15 15.88 -5.03
C PRO A 79 12.92 14.51 -4.40
N VAL A 80 12.17 14.44 -3.29
CA VAL A 80 11.89 13.16 -2.61
C VAL A 80 10.90 12.32 -3.39
N MET A 81 9.87 12.94 -4.00
CA MET A 81 8.99 12.26 -4.96
C MET A 81 9.77 11.70 -6.14
N ALA A 82 10.68 12.50 -6.71
CA ALA A 82 11.53 12.08 -7.83
C ALA A 82 12.46 10.92 -7.44
N ALA A 83 13.11 10.98 -6.26
CA ALA A 83 13.95 9.90 -5.75
C ALA A 83 13.19 8.56 -5.67
N GLY A 84 11.97 8.56 -5.12
CA GLY A 84 11.13 7.36 -5.09
C GLY A 84 10.79 6.84 -6.50
N SER A 85 10.48 7.73 -7.45
CA SER A 85 10.21 7.33 -8.84
C SER A 85 11.47 6.84 -9.57
N ILE A 86 12.64 7.42 -9.29
CA ILE A 86 13.94 6.97 -9.85
C ILE A 86 14.26 5.56 -9.37
N VAL A 87 14.08 5.26 -8.10
CA VAL A 87 14.27 3.89 -7.57
C VAL A 87 13.35 2.91 -8.31
N CYS A 88 12.07 3.26 -8.50
CA CYS A 88 11.12 2.43 -9.24
C CYS A 88 11.56 2.22 -10.70
N PHE A 89 11.98 3.29 -11.39
CA PHE A 89 12.49 3.25 -12.77
C PHE A 89 13.72 2.35 -12.90
N VAL A 90 14.73 2.57 -12.05
CA VAL A 90 15.99 1.83 -12.11
C VAL A 90 15.78 0.35 -11.79
N CYS A 91 15.01 0.03 -10.76
CA CYS A 91 14.71 -1.35 -10.42
C CYS A 91 13.94 -2.06 -11.53
N GLY A 92 12.90 -1.41 -12.09
CA GLY A 92 12.14 -1.96 -13.21
C GLY A 92 13.03 -2.26 -14.42
N PHE A 93 13.91 -1.33 -14.77
CA PHE A 93 14.84 -1.49 -15.90
C PHE A 93 15.88 -2.61 -15.67
N LEU A 94 16.32 -2.81 -14.41
CA LEU A 94 17.36 -3.79 -14.08
C LEU A 94 16.84 -5.22 -13.86
N TYR A 95 15.54 -5.45 -13.69
CA TYR A 95 15.00 -6.81 -13.49
C TYR A 95 15.40 -7.79 -14.60
N PRO A 96 15.26 -7.47 -15.90
CA PRO A 96 15.71 -8.39 -16.96
C PRO A 96 17.23 -8.50 -17.05
N VAL A 97 17.98 -7.50 -16.56
CA VAL A 97 19.46 -7.47 -16.64
C VAL A 97 20.08 -8.36 -15.57
N LEU A 98 19.54 -8.33 -14.34
CA LEU A 98 20.03 -9.15 -13.22
C LEU A 98 19.29 -10.51 -13.18
N GLY A 99 19.47 -11.34 -14.19
CA GLY A 99 18.77 -12.60 -14.43
C GLY A 99 19.15 -13.74 -13.44
N THR A 100 19.44 -13.43 -12.18
CA THR A 100 19.68 -14.42 -11.11
C THR A 100 18.72 -14.24 -9.96
N VAL A 101 18.38 -15.31 -9.24
CA VAL A 101 17.52 -15.27 -8.04
C VAL A 101 18.01 -14.22 -7.03
N ALA A 102 19.29 -14.21 -6.73
CA ALA A 102 19.87 -13.27 -5.78
C ALA A 102 19.80 -11.81 -6.28
N GLY A 103 20.09 -11.57 -7.57
CA GLY A 103 19.99 -10.25 -8.19
C GLY A 103 18.55 -9.73 -8.19
N PHE A 104 17.59 -10.59 -8.53
CA PHE A 104 16.16 -10.25 -8.49
C PHE A 104 15.70 -9.89 -7.06
N LEU A 105 16.04 -10.69 -6.06
CA LEU A 105 15.67 -10.43 -4.66
C LEU A 105 16.36 -9.19 -4.12
N PHE A 106 17.61 -8.92 -4.50
CA PHE A 106 18.30 -7.67 -4.19
C PHE A 106 17.55 -6.45 -4.76
N LEU A 107 17.10 -6.53 -6.02
CA LEU A 107 16.29 -5.46 -6.61
C LEU A 107 14.95 -5.30 -5.89
N ARG A 108 14.31 -6.38 -5.45
CA ARG A 108 13.10 -6.29 -4.62
C ARG A 108 13.34 -5.53 -3.32
N LEU A 109 14.47 -5.78 -2.66
CA LEU A 109 14.89 -5.05 -1.45
C LEU A 109 15.05 -3.55 -1.75
N ILE A 110 15.74 -3.18 -2.81
CA ILE A 110 15.95 -1.76 -3.18
C ILE A 110 14.64 -1.11 -3.62
N HIS A 111 13.81 -1.82 -4.39
CA HIS A 111 12.58 -1.28 -4.94
C HIS A 111 11.58 -0.81 -3.87
N GLY A 112 11.59 -1.43 -2.69
CA GLY A 112 10.71 -1.02 -1.57
C GLY A 112 10.91 0.42 -1.11
N PHE A 113 12.11 1.00 -1.25
CA PHE A 113 12.35 2.41 -0.94
C PHE A 113 11.44 3.36 -1.75
N SER A 114 11.07 2.99 -2.97
CA SER A 114 10.22 3.81 -3.83
C SER A 114 8.88 4.16 -3.16
N THR A 115 8.21 3.16 -2.56
CA THR A 115 6.92 3.32 -1.86
C THR A 115 7.05 3.89 -0.46
N GLY A 116 8.23 3.83 0.14
CA GLY A 116 8.50 4.50 1.41
C GLY A 116 8.65 6.01 1.27
N PHE A 117 9.23 6.50 0.16
CA PHE A 117 9.54 7.92 -0.03
C PHE A 117 8.43 8.67 -0.78
N LYS A 118 8.05 8.23 -1.98
CA LYS A 118 7.18 9.01 -2.86
C LYS A 118 5.81 9.32 -2.27
N PRO A 119 5.03 8.38 -1.72
CA PRO A 119 3.69 8.67 -1.21
C PRO A 119 3.70 9.68 -0.05
N THR A 120 4.71 9.62 0.82
CA THR A 120 4.88 10.57 1.93
C THR A 120 5.10 11.99 1.43
N ALA A 121 6.03 12.16 0.49
CA ALA A 121 6.33 13.46 -0.11
C ALA A 121 5.14 14.00 -0.93
N THR A 122 4.41 13.13 -1.61
CA THR A 122 3.23 13.51 -2.37
C THR A 122 2.11 14.02 -1.47
N ALA A 123 1.82 13.35 -0.36
CA ALA A 123 0.80 13.80 0.58
C ALA A 123 1.14 15.18 1.18
N ALA A 124 2.41 15.41 1.52
CA ALA A 124 2.88 16.71 1.99
C ALA A 124 2.77 17.79 0.89
N TYR A 125 3.15 17.47 -0.35
CA TYR A 125 3.03 18.39 -1.49
C TYR A 125 1.58 18.81 -1.74
N VAL A 126 0.64 17.87 -1.74
CA VAL A 126 -0.80 18.15 -1.89
C VAL A 126 -1.29 19.07 -0.78
N ALA A 127 -0.86 18.84 0.47
CA ALA A 127 -1.22 19.70 1.60
C ALA A 127 -0.67 21.13 1.45
N ASP A 128 0.52 21.30 0.84
CA ASP A 128 1.13 22.61 0.63
C ASP A 128 0.41 23.45 -0.43
N ILE A 129 -0.12 22.81 -1.50
CA ILE A 129 -0.72 23.52 -2.65
C ILE A 129 -2.23 23.72 -2.55
N VAL A 130 -2.87 23.16 -1.52
CA VAL A 130 -4.34 23.20 -1.33
C VAL A 130 -4.69 23.92 -0.03
N PRO A 131 -5.75 24.78 0.00
CA PRO A 131 -6.21 25.41 1.24
C PRO A 131 -6.55 24.38 2.33
N GLN A 132 -6.20 24.69 3.58
CA GLN A 132 -6.37 23.77 4.73
C GLN A 132 -7.80 23.22 4.87
N GLY A 133 -8.81 24.04 4.61
CA GLY A 133 -10.22 23.60 4.70
C GLY A 133 -10.64 22.57 3.63
N ARG A 134 -9.77 22.26 2.64
CA ARG A 134 -10.06 21.32 1.55
C ARG A 134 -9.06 20.18 1.43
N TRP A 135 -8.21 19.98 2.42
CA TRP A 135 -7.22 18.89 2.43
C TRP A 135 -7.85 17.51 2.28
N GLY A 136 -8.96 17.25 2.98
CA GLY A 136 -9.64 15.96 2.89
C GLY A 136 -10.12 15.63 1.47
N GLU A 137 -10.69 16.62 0.79
CA GLU A 137 -11.14 16.48 -0.61
C GLU A 137 -9.96 16.19 -1.55
N ALA A 138 -8.89 16.99 -1.45
CA ALA A 138 -7.73 16.88 -2.32
C ALA A 138 -6.96 15.56 -2.09
N LEU A 139 -6.69 15.20 -0.84
CA LEU A 139 -6.04 13.93 -0.51
C LEU A 139 -6.91 12.72 -0.88
N GLY A 140 -8.24 12.86 -0.76
CA GLY A 140 -9.18 11.83 -1.20
C GLY A 140 -9.13 11.61 -2.72
N PHE A 141 -9.14 12.69 -3.50
CA PHE A 141 -9.03 12.61 -4.97
C PHE A 141 -7.66 12.09 -5.41
N HIS A 142 -6.58 12.58 -4.79
CA HIS A 142 -5.23 12.05 -5.03
C HIS A 142 -5.15 10.54 -4.71
N GLY A 143 -5.74 10.12 -3.58
CA GLY A 143 -5.82 8.71 -3.19
C GLY A 143 -6.60 7.87 -4.20
N LEU A 144 -7.66 8.44 -4.83
CA LEU A 144 -8.40 7.80 -5.92
C LEU A 144 -7.50 7.57 -7.14
N CYS A 145 -6.72 8.58 -7.55
CA CYS A 145 -5.78 8.46 -8.67
C CYS A 145 -4.70 7.39 -8.41
N PHE A 146 -4.13 7.37 -7.21
CA PHE A 146 -3.17 6.34 -6.80
C PHE A 146 -3.79 4.94 -6.84
N SER A 147 -5.00 4.79 -6.30
CA SER A 147 -5.71 3.50 -6.29
C SER A 147 -6.17 3.07 -7.68
N THR A 148 -6.44 4.00 -8.60
CA THR A 148 -6.69 3.68 -10.01
C THR A 148 -5.48 2.99 -10.64
N GLY A 149 -4.27 3.50 -10.39
CA GLY A 149 -3.04 2.82 -10.81
C GLY A 149 -2.89 1.42 -10.21
N MET A 150 -3.26 1.24 -8.93
CA MET A 150 -3.29 -0.10 -8.29
C MET A 150 -4.32 -1.04 -8.94
N ALA A 151 -5.46 -0.52 -9.41
CA ALA A 151 -6.50 -1.34 -10.02
C ALA A 151 -6.11 -1.80 -11.43
N ILE A 152 -5.67 -0.85 -12.28
CA ILE A 152 -5.42 -1.14 -13.69
C ILE A 152 -4.03 -1.75 -13.94
N GLY A 153 -3.04 -1.41 -13.09
CA GLY A 153 -1.66 -1.86 -13.24
C GLY A 153 -1.54 -3.38 -13.38
N PRO A 154 -2.02 -4.18 -12.42
CA PRO A 154 -1.95 -5.63 -12.45
C PRO A 154 -2.58 -6.26 -13.70
N ALA A 155 -3.76 -5.78 -14.12
CA ALA A 155 -4.44 -6.29 -15.30
C ALA A 155 -3.69 -5.95 -16.61
N ILE A 156 -3.15 -4.72 -16.72
CA ILE A 156 -2.28 -4.31 -17.84
C ILE A 156 -1.00 -5.15 -17.83
N GLY A 157 -0.38 -5.34 -16.67
CA GLY A 157 0.86 -6.11 -16.54
C GLY A 157 0.69 -7.55 -16.98
N SER A 158 -0.34 -8.24 -16.51
CA SER A 158 -0.64 -9.61 -16.94
C SER A 158 -1.00 -9.69 -18.44
N SER A 159 -1.70 -8.68 -18.99
CA SER A 159 -1.96 -8.63 -20.43
C SER A 159 -0.66 -8.49 -21.23
N ILE A 160 0.27 -7.66 -20.81
CA ILE A 160 1.57 -7.49 -21.48
C ILE A 160 2.33 -8.83 -21.47
N THR A 161 2.39 -9.51 -20.35
CA THR A 161 3.08 -10.81 -20.27
C THR A 161 2.39 -11.89 -21.10
N LEU A 162 1.06 -11.85 -21.20
CA LEU A 162 0.27 -12.80 -21.97
C LEU A 162 0.50 -12.67 -23.49
N TYR A 163 0.56 -11.43 -24.00
CA TYR A 163 0.65 -11.17 -25.45
C TYR A 163 2.08 -10.90 -25.95
N TYR A 164 3.00 -10.59 -25.04
CA TYR A 164 4.39 -10.28 -25.39
C TYR A 164 5.37 -11.08 -24.52
N SER A 165 6.03 -10.42 -23.54
CA SER A 165 7.00 -11.06 -22.65
C SER A 165 7.08 -10.35 -21.29
N ILE A 166 7.68 -11.05 -20.32
CA ILE A 166 7.96 -10.48 -19.00
C ILE A 166 8.98 -9.34 -19.08
N ASP A 167 9.94 -9.38 -20.00
CA ASP A 167 10.94 -8.31 -20.19
C ASP A 167 10.27 -7.02 -20.69
N ILE A 168 9.32 -7.14 -21.62
CA ILE A 168 8.52 -6.00 -22.08
C ILE A 168 7.71 -5.42 -20.90
N LEU A 169 7.14 -6.26 -20.04
CA LEU A 169 6.46 -5.80 -18.84
C LEU A 169 7.39 -4.96 -17.95
N PHE A 170 8.62 -5.40 -17.70
CA PHE A 170 9.60 -4.65 -16.90
C PHE A 170 9.93 -3.31 -17.53
N TYR A 171 10.15 -3.25 -18.85
CA TYR A 171 10.42 -1.99 -19.55
C TYR A 171 9.21 -1.05 -19.57
N VAL A 172 7.98 -1.57 -19.73
CA VAL A 172 6.76 -0.76 -19.64
C VAL A 172 6.56 -0.22 -18.22
N SER A 173 6.82 -1.03 -17.21
CA SER A 173 6.83 -0.58 -15.80
C SER A 173 7.81 0.57 -15.60
N SER A 174 9.03 0.43 -16.11
CA SER A 174 10.06 1.48 -16.07
C SER A 174 9.61 2.74 -16.82
N LEU A 175 9.00 2.59 -18.00
CA LEU A 175 8.49 3.72 -18.76
C LEU A 175 7.43 4.50 -17.96
N PHE A 176 6.52 3.84 -17.26
CA PHE A 176 5.54 4.51 -16.41
C PHE A 176 6.20 5.26 -15.26
N ALA A 177 7.22 4.68 -14.64
CA ALA A 177 8.02 5.36 -13.61
C ALA A 177 8.78 6.56 -14.20
N LEU A 178 9.36 6.44 -15.40
CA LEU A 178 10.04 7.53 -16.11
C LEU A 178 9.08 8.67 -16.45
N LEU A 179 7.91 8.37 -16.98
CA LEU A 179 6.87 9.37 -17.27
C LEU A 179 6.45 10.11 -15.99
N SER A 180 6.35 9.37 -14.87
CA SER A 180 6.12 9.97 -13.56
C SER A 180 7.23 10.96 -13.16
N ILE A 181 8.51 10.65 -13.43
CA ILE A 181 9.65 11.55 -13.18
C ILE A 181 9.56 12.79 -14.07
N VAL A 182 9.30 12.61 -15.36
CA VAL A 182 9.18 13.73 -16.33
C VAL A 182 8.09 14.71 -15.89
N ILE A 183 6.97 14.21 -15.38
CA ILE A 183 5.91 15.08 -14.83
C ILE A 183 6.45 15.87 -13.63
N LEU A 184 7.17 15.22 -12.71
CA LEU A 184 7.72 15.88 -11.52
C LEU A 184 8.73 16.98 -11.87
N MET A 185 9.49 16.87 -12.96
CA MET A 185 10.42 17.92 -13.41
C MET A 185 9.72 19.22 -13.78
N ASN A 186 8.43 19.17 -14.14
CA ASN A 186 7.60 20.35 -14.45
C ASN A 186 6.86 20.90 -13.23
N MET A 187 7.06 20.34 -12.05
CA MET A 187 6.40 20.76 -10.83
C MET A 187 7.24 21.75 -10.04
N LYS A 188 6.57 22.73 -9.44
CA LYS A 188 7.20 23.75 -8.60
C LYS A 188 7.37 23.19 -7.18
N GLU A 189 8.56 23.36 -6.63
CA GLU A 189 8.82 23.04 -5.24
C GLU A 189 8.06 23.97 -4.29
N THR A 190 7.53 23.41 -3.21
CA THR A 190 6.75 24.16 -2.23
C THR A 190 7.57 24.67 -1.05
N ILE A 191 8.74 24.05 -0.77
CA ILE A 191 9.63 24.49 0.31
C ILE A 191 10.55 25.61 -0.19
N PRO A 192 10.48 26.83 0.41
CA PRO A 192 11.27 27.96 -0.01
C PRO A 192 12.78 27.84 0.32
N LEU A 193 13.12 27.19 1.43
CA LEU A 193 14.50 27.05 1.91
C LEU A 193 14.86 25.56 2.02
N ARG A 194 15.46 25.04 0.93
CA ARG A 194 15.97 23.65 0.92
C ARG A 194 17.31 23.58 1.65
N GLN A 195 17.46 22.56 2.48
CA GLN A 195 18.75 22.22 3.05
C GLN A 195 19.49 21.25 2.13
N LYS A 196 20.82 21.33 2.11
CA LYS A 196 21.64 20.30 1.46
C LYS A 196 21.53 19.00 2.26
N PHE A 197 21.57 17.86 1.56
CA PHE A 197 21.57 16.57 2.22
C PHE A 197 22.72 16.48 3.23
N SER A 198 22.41 16.05 4.43
CA SER A 198 23.35 15.74 5.49
C SER A 198 22.92 14.46 6.18
N TRP A 199 23.86 13.60 6.51
CA TRP A 199 23.60 12.37 7.29
C TRP A 199 22.90 12.64 8.62
N ARG A 200 22.95 13.86 9.13
CA ARG A 200 22.24 14.29 10.34
C ARG A 200 20.71 14.26 10.16
N VAL A 201 20.22 14.42 8.92
CA VAL A 201 18.78 14.34 8.61
C VAL A 201 18.24 12.93 8.85
N LEU A 202 19.10 11.90 8.75
CA LEU A 202 18.74 10.50 9.00
C LEU A 202 18.89 10.07 10.47
N LYS A 203 19.36 10.94 11.37
CA LYS A 203 19.46 10.61 12.82
C LYS A 203 18.08 10.71 13.45
N LEU A 204 17.40 9.58 13.62
CA LEU A 204 16.16 9.46 14.37
C LEU A 204 16.43 9.05 15.81
N THR A 205 15.70 9.61 16.76
CA THR A 205 15.68 9.10 18.13
C THR A 205 14.55 8.07 18.27
N ARG A 206 14.69 7.11 19.20
CA ARG A 206 13.63 6.10 19.44
C ARG A 206 12.27 6.73 19.74
N LYS A 207 12.29 7.91 20.38
CA LYS A 207 11.07 8.68 20.71
C LYS A 207 10.35 9.21 19.45
N ASP A 208 11.03 9.32 18.32
CA ASP A 208 10.47 9.89 17.07
C ASP A 208 9.82 8.81 16.16
N ILE A 209 10.07 7.53 16.44
CA ILE A 209 9.69 6.44 15.54
C ILE A 209 8.31 5.87 15.86
N ILE A 210 8.00 5.61 17.14
CA ILE A 210 6.79 4.90 17.56
C ILE A 210 5.92 5.77 18.45
N ALA A 211 4.65 5.91 18.12
CA ALA A 211 3.61 6.50 18.94
C ALA A 211 2.93 5.40 19.76
N ILE A 212 3.18 5.39 21.08
CA ILE A 212 2.72 4.31 21.97
C ILE A 212 1.19 4.31 22.09
N GLU A 213 0.57 5.48 22.03
CA GLU A 213 -0.87 5.69 22.13
C GLU A 213 -1.66 4.96 21.04
N VAL A 214 -1.06 4.78 19.84
CA VAL A 214 -1.73 4.13 18.69
C VAL A 214 -1.37 2.65 18.52
N ILE A 215 -0.59 2.08 19.45
CA ILE A 215 -0.24 0.64 19.41
C ILE A 215 -1.46 -0.27 19.19
N PRO A 216 -2.64 -0.02 19.79
CA PRO A 216 -3.80 -0.87 19.54
C PRO A 216 -4.28 -0.88 18.09
N ALA A 217 -4.29 0.29 17.44
CA ALA A 217 -4.63 0.38 16.03
C ALA A 217 -3.55 -0.29 15.16
N ALA A 218 -2.27 -0.12 15.54
CA ALA A 218 -1.15 -0.77 14.89
C ALA A 218 -1.22 -2.30 14.96
N VAL A 219 -1.59 -2.87 16.11
CA VAL A 219 -1.77 -4.34 16.29
C VAL A 219 -2.89 -4.86 15.38
N VAL A 220 -4.04 -4.21 15.34
CA VAL A 220 -5.15 -4.63 14.47
C VAL A 220 -4.75 -4.49 13.00
N THR A 221 -4.06 -3.42 12.63
CA THR A 221 -3.54 -3.21 11.27
C THR A 221 -2.56 -4.33 10.92
N PHE A 222 -1.58 -4.60 11.75
CA PHE A 222 -0.60 -5.68 11.55
C PHE A 222 -1.27 -7.03 11.28
N LEU A 223 -2.16 -7.45 12.18
CA LEU A 223 -2.85 -8.75 12.06
C LEU A 223 -3.74 -8.82 10.80
N SER A 224 -4.44 -7.74 10.45
CA SER A 224 -5.31 -7.71 9.28
C SER A 224 -4.54 -7.76 7.96
N TYR A 225 -3.35 -7.14 7.90
CA TYR A 225 -2.56 -7.07 6.67
C TYR A 225 -1.67 -8.29 6.43
N ILE A 226 -1.58 -9.24 7.39
CA ILE A 226 -0.98 -10.57 7.16
C ILE A 226 -1.71 -11.28 6.00
N ALA A 227 -3.04 -11.24 5.97
CA ALA A 227 -3.83 -11.80 4.88
C ALA A 227 -3.50 -11.17 3.53
N TYR A 228 -3.24 -9.85 3.49
CA TYR A 228 -2.89 -9.17 2.23
C TYR A 228 -1.54 -9.65 1.69
N GLY A 229 -0.54 -9.86 2.58
CA GLY A 229 0.75 -10.45 2.19
C GLY A 229 0.61 -11.84 1.58
N ALA A 230 -0.21 -12.69 2.18
CA ALA A 230 -0.52 -14.02 1.64
C ALA A 230 -1.20 -13.94 0.26
N ILE A 231 -2.18 -13.04 0.09
CA ILE A 231 -2.88 -12.81 -1.18
C ILE A 231 -1.90 -12.36 -2.28
N LEU A 232 -1.04 -11.38 -2.00
CA LEU A 232 -0.06 -10.89 -2.98
C LEU A 232 0.91 -11.99 -3.45
N THR A 233 1.20 -12.96 -2.58
CA THR A 233 2.15 -14.04 -2.84
C THR A 233 1.52 -15.21 -3.59
N LEU A 234 0.28 -15.61 -3.21
CA LEU A 234 -0.30 -16.89 -3.62
C LEU A 234 -1.37 -16.79 -4.70
N ILE A 235 -2.11 -15.68 -4.77
CA ILE A 235 -3.21 -15.52 -5.74
C ILE A 235 -2.73 -15.60 -7.19
N PRO A 236 -1.55 -15.10 -7.59
CA PRO A 236 -1.06 -15.28 -8.96
C PRO A 236 -0.97 -16.76 -9.36
N ASP A 237 -0.42 -17.61 -8.48
CA ASP A 237 -0.29 -19.05 -8.74
C ASP A 237 -1.64 -19.76 -8.69
N TRP A 238 -2.53 -19.37 -7.76
CA TRP A 238 -3.90 -19.87 -7.70
C TRP A 238 -4.70 -19.52 -8.97
N SER A 239 -4.57 -18.28 -9.46
CA SER A 239 -5.18 -17.85 -10.72
C SER A 239 -4.68 -18.69 -11.90
N GLN A 240 -3.39 -18.95 -11.96
CA GLN A 240 -2.79 -19.79 -12.99
C GLN A 240 -3.31 -21.23 -12.92
N HIS A 241 -3.42 -21.81 -11.72
CA HIS A 241 -3.97 -23.14 -11.50
C HIS A 241 -5.42 -23.27 -11.99
N LEU A 242 -6.23 -22.23 -11.78
CA LEU A 242 -7.63 -22.15 -12.23
C LEU A 242 -7.77 -21.83 -13.73
N GLY A 243 -6.66 -21.78 -14.50
CA GLY A 243 -6.67 -21.47 -15.93
C GLY A 243 -6.99 -20.01 -16.27
N ILE A 244 -6.86 -19.09 -15.30
CA ILE A 244 -7.10 -17.67 -15.52
C ILE A 244 -5.86 -17.05 -16.17
N ALA A 245 -5.96 -16.75 -17.45
CA ALA A 245 -4.84 -16.23 -18.24
C ALA A 245 -4.33 -14.88 -17.71
N ASN A 246 -5.23 -13.95 -17.36
CA ASN A 246 -4.86 -12.66 -16.78
C ASN A 246 -4.96 -12.69 -15.24
N LYS A 247 -3.83 -12.95 -14.58
CA LYS A 247 -3.72 -13.04 -13.12
C LYS A 247 -3.99 -11.69 -12.41
N GLY A 248 -3.88 -10.58 -13.13
CA GLY A 248 -4.13 -9.24 -12.61
C GLY A 248 -5.62 -8.93 -12.37
N LEU A 249 -6.55 -9.71 -12.95
CA LEU A 249 -8.00 -9.50 -12.81
C LEU A 249 -8.47 -9.55 -11.35
N PHE A 250 -7.92 -10.44 -10.54
CA PHE A 250 -8.22 -10.50 -9.11
C PHE A 250 -7.93 -9.15 -8.43
N PHE A 251 -6.73 -8.61 -8.66
CA PHE A 251 -6.28 -7.36 -8.03
C PHE A 251 -7.08 -6.16 -8.53
N MET A 252 -7.46 -6.16 -9.79
CA MET A 252 -8.33 -5.15 -10.39
C MET A 252 -9.73 -5.19 -9.75
N ALA A 253 -10.37 -6.35 -9.71
CA ALA A 253 -11.70 -6.52 -9.11
C ALA A 253 -11.71 -6.15 -7.62
N PHE A 254 -10.73 -6.63 -6.86
CA PHE A 254 -10.51 -6.28 -5.45
C PHE A 254 -10.39 -4.77 -5.26
N THR A 255 -9.56 -4.09 -6.05
CA THR A 255 -9.31 -2.65 -5.87
C THR A 255 -10.55 -1.83 -6.25
N ILE A 256 -11.25 -2.18 -7.33
CA ILE A 256 -12.50 -1.51 -7.74
C ILE A 256 -13.55 -1.66 -6.63
N ALA A 257 -13.76 -2.86 -6.10
CA ALA A 257 -14.71 -3.11 -5.02
C ALA A 257 -14.35 -2.31 -3.74
N SER A 258 -13.04 -2.26 -3.41
CA SER A 258 -12.54 -1.48 -2.27
C SER A 258 -12.80 0.01 -2.45
N LEU A 259 -12.58 0.55 -3.63
CA LEU A 259 -12.85 1.96 -3.94
C LEU A 259 -14.35 2.29 -3.86
N ALA A 260 -15.18 1.44 -4.44
CA ALA A 260 -16.64 1.65 -4.46
C ALA A 260 -17.24 1.76 -3.06
N ILE A 261 -16.82 0.89 -2.12
CA ILE A 261 -17.36 0.87 -0.77
C ILE A 261 -16.75 1.94 0.16
N ARG A 262 -15.54 2.45 -0.15
CA ARG A 262 -14.77 3.32 0.74
C ARG A 262 -15.49 4.60 1.14
N PHE A 263 -16.24 5.21 0.22
CA PHE A 263 -17.00 6.43 0.51
C PHE A 263 -18.14 6.18 1.50
N ILE A 264 -18.85 5.04 1.35
CA ILE A 264 -19.94 4.65 2.25
C ILE A 264 -19.36 4.28 3.63
N ALA A 265 -18.29 3.51 3.65
CA ALA A 265 -17.62 3.06 4.85
C ALA A 265 -17.03 4.21 5.70
N GLY A 266 -16.49 5.23 5.05
CA GLY A 266 -15.99 6.43 5.73
C GLY A 266 -17.09 7.13 6.50
N LYS A 267 -18.23 7.43 5.85
CA LYS A 267 -19.39 8.03 6.49
C LYS A 267 -19.96 7.15 7.62
N ALA A 268 -20.06 5.84 7.39
CA ALA A 268 -20.52 4.90 8.40
C ALA A 268 -19.61 4.89 9.64
N SER A 269 -18.29 4.98 9.43
CA SER A 269 -17.31 5.06 10.51
C SER A 269 -17.46 6.33 11.36
N ASP A 270 -17.83 7.46 10.75
CA ASP A 270 -18.10 8.71 11.47
C ASP A 270 -19.42 8.64 12.26
N GLN A 271 -20.46 8.03 11.68
CA GLN A 271 -21.80 7.99 12.27
C GLN A 271 -21.97 6.90 13.36
N TYR A 272 -21.46 5.69 13.08
CA TYR A 272 -21.65 4.53 13.97
C TYR A 272 -20.47 4.24 14.90
N GLY A 273 -19.39 5.01 14.77
CA GLY A 273 -18.15 4.91 15.57
C GLY A 273 -17.13 3.93 14.99
N ARG A 274 -15.84 4.31 15.10
CA ARG A 274 -14.68 3.61 14.52
C ARG A 274 -14.64 2.13 14.88
N ILE A 275 -14.75 1.81 16.17
CA ILE A 275 -14.61 0.45 16.69
C ILE A 275 -15.65 -0.51 16.12
N ARG A 276 -16.91 -0.05 15.98
CA ARG A 276 -17.99 -0.88 15.42
C ARG A 276 -17.72 -1.21 13.96
N VAL A 277 -17.31 -0.22 13.15
CA VAL A 277 -17.00 -0.41 11.74
C VAL A 277 -15.77 -1.27 11.54
N ILE A 278 -14.73 -1.13 12.38
CA ILE A 278 -13.55 -2.00 12.35
C ILE A 278 -13.95 -3.46 12.63
N LYS A 279 -14.79 -3.73 13.63
CA LYS A 279 -15.29 -5.10 13.91
C LYS A 279 -16.03 -5.70 12.72
N ILE A 280 -16.91 -4.92 12.08
CA ILE A 280 -17.62 -5.36 10.87
C ILE A 280 -16.62 -5.64 9.74
N GLY A 281 -15.66 -4.75 9.52
CA GLY A 281 -14.60 -4.93 8.53
C GLY A 281 -13.77 -6.20 8.76
N LEU A 282 -13.44 -6.52 10.02
CA LEU A 282 -12.72 -7.75 10.36
C LEU A 282 -13.55 -9.02 10.12
N ILE A 283 -14.86 -8.98 10.41
CA ILE A 283 -15.77 -10.09 10.09
C ILE A 283 -15.84 -10.31 8.58
N LEU A 284 -16.04 -9.23 7.81
CA LEU A 284 -16.05 -9.29 6.35
C LEU A 284 -14.72 -9.80 5.79
N LEU A 285 -13.60 -9.41 6.39
CA LEU A 285 -12.27 -9.87 6.00
C LEU A 285 -12.11 -11.37 6.24
N ALA A 286 -12.49 -11.87 7.41
CA ALA A 286 -12.44 -13.30 7.70
C ALA A 286 -13.34 -14.10 6.73
N VAL A 287 -14.57 -13.64 6.50
CA VAL A 287 -15.50 -14.29 5.55
C VAL A 287 -14.93 -14.30 4.14
N SER A 288 -14.36 -13.18 3.66
CA SER A 288 -13.80 -13.10 2.32
C SER A 288 -12.63 -14.08 2.11
N LEU A 289 -11.82 -14.33 3.14
CA LEU A 289 -10.73 -15.31 3.08
C LEU A 289 -11.25 -16.76 2.98
N PHE A 290 -12.38 -17.08 3.63
CA PHE A 290 -13.08 -18.34 3.40
C PHE A 290 -13.62 -18.45 1.98
N VAL A 291 -14.20 -17.38 1.44
CA VAL A 291 -14.68 -17.35 0.04
C VAL A 291 -13.55 -17.57 -0.95
N ILE A 292 -12.38 -16.96 -0.71
CA ILE A 292 -11.18 -17.18 -1.55
C ILE A 292 -10.71 -18.64 -1.44
N ALA A 293 -10.65 -19.19 -0.22
CA ALA A 293 -10.19 -20.55 0.02
C ALA A 293 -11.07 -21.62 -0.65
N LEU A 294 -12.37 -21.34 -0.79
CA LEU A 294 -13.36 -22.22 -1.43
C LEU A 294 -13.52 -21.94 -2.93
N GLY A 295 -12.88 -20.89 -3.44
CA GLY A 295 -12.99 -20.46 -4.84
C GLY A 295 -12.17 -21.34 -5.77
N ASP A 296 -12.75 -22.40 -6.31
CA ASP A 296 -12.17 -23.39 -7.21
C ASP A 296 -12.45 -23.12 -8.70
N SER A 297 -12.96 -21.94 -9.01
CA SER A 297 -13.35 -21.51 -10.36
C SER A 297 -13.07 -20.02 -10.56
N PHE A 298 -13.09 -19.57 -11.82
CA PHE A 298 -13.00 -18.14 -12.15
C PHE A 298 -14.02 -17.31 -11.35
N SER A 299 -15.29 -17.72 -11.38
CA SER A 299 -16.38 -16.99 -10.70
C SER A 299 -16.20 -16.98 -9.18
N GLY A 300 -15.76 -18.11 -8.60
CA GLY A 300 -15.49 -18.24 -7.16
C GLY A 300 -14.34 -17.32 -6.73
N LEU A 301 -13.25 -17.30 -7.49
CA LEU A 301 -12.10 -16.44 -7.19
C LEU A 301 -12.46 -14.94 -7.37
N MET A 302 -13.24 -14.57 -8.38
CA MET A 302 -13.71 -13.19 -8.56
C MET A 302 -14.67 -12.76 -7.45
N LEU A 303 -15.54 -13.64 -6.98
CA LEU A 303 -16.38 -13.37 -5.79
C LEU A 303 -15.50 -13.14 -4.55
N GLY A 304 -14.46 -13.94 -4.39
CA GLY A 304 -13.44 -13.75 -3.36
C GLY A 304 -12.74 -12.39 -3.47
N ALA A 305 -12.35 -11.97 -4.67
CA ALA A 305 -11.73 -10.67 -4.91
C ALA A 305 -12.66 -9.50 -4.52
N VAL A 306 -13.90 -9.54 -4.96
CA VAL A 306 -14.90 -8.51 -4.65
C VAL A 306 -15.18 -8.46 -3.16
N SER A 307 -15.44 -9.60 -2.51
CA SER A 307 -15.72 -9.66 -1.06
C SER A 307 -14.53 -9.18 -0.22
N TYR A 308 -13.29 -9.54 -0.61
CA TYR A 308 -12.08 -9.06 0.01
C TYR A 308 -11.92 -7.54 -0.19
N GLY A 309 -12.20 -7.04 -1.39
CA GLY A 309 -12.19 -5.61 -1.69
C GLY A 309 -13.16 -4.82 -0.81
N ILE A 310 -14.37 -5.31 -0.65
CA ILE A 310 -15.38 -4.70 0.25
C ILE A 310 -14.84 -4.68 1.70
N ALA A 311 -14.29 -5.79 2.19
CA ALA A 311 -13.77 -5.89 3.54
C ALA A 311 -12.64 -4.87 3.80
N VAL A 312 -11.65 -4.78 2.91
CA VAL A 312 -10.53 -3.83 3.01
C VAL A 312 -11.01 -2.39 2.84
N GLY A 313 -11.98 -2.14 1.93
CA GLY A 313 -12.57 -0.84 1.71
C GLY A 313 -13.34 -0.30 2.92
N VAL A 314 -13.91 -1.18 3.75
CA VAL A 314 -14.53 -0.85 5.04
C VAL A 314 -13.47 -0.66 6.13
N LEU A 315 -12.51 -1.56 6.22
CA LEU A 315 -11.56 -1.64 7.32
C LEU A 315 -10.50 -0.53 7.28
N SER A 316 -9.90 -0.28 6.10
CA SER A 316 -8.76 0.62 5.96
C SER A 316 -9.07 2.08 6.38
N PRO A 317 -10.13 2.76 5.90
CA PRO A 317 -10.42 4.12 6.33
C PRO A 317 -10.79 4.19 7.83
N ALA A 318 -11.46 3.18 8.38
CA ALA A 318 -11.80 3.15 9.78
C ALA A 318 -10.56 2.99 10.69
N LEU A 319 -9.57 2.18 10.30
CA LEU A 319 -8.29 2.05 11.01
C LEU A 319 -7.48 3.35 10.95
N ASN A 320 -7.41 4.00 9.78
CA ASN A 320 -6.74 5.28 9.61
C ASN A 320 -7.36 6.34 10.54
N ALA A 321 -8.69 6.47 10.52
CA ALA A 321 -9.40 7.42 11.35
C ALA A 321 -9.22 7.10 12.85
N TRP A 322 -9.30 5.84 13.25
CA TRP A 322 -9.08 5.43 14.63
C TRP A 322 -7.66 5.73 15.11
N THR A 323 -6.66 5.56 14.25
CA THR A 323 -5.26 5.92 14.54
C THR A 323 -5.14 7.43 14.79
N ILE A 324 -5.78 8.26 13.96
CA ILE A 324 -5.79 9.71 14.13
C ILE A 324 -6.51 10.11 15.41
N ASP A 325 -7.68 9.51 15.70
CA ASP A 325 -8.47 9.80 16.91
C ASP A 325 -7.70 9.46 18.21
N MET A 326 -6.82 8.47 18.17
CA MET A 326 -5.96 8.08 19.30
C MET A 326 -4.68 8.91 19.41
N SER A 327 -4.30 9.63 18.36
CA SER A 327 -3.03 10.36 18.32
C SER A 327 -3.09 11.67 19.10
N LEU A 328 -1.94 12.08 19.65
CA LEU A 328 -1.79 13.43 20.16
C LEU A 328 -1.84 14.45 19.02
N PRO A 329 -2.44 15.65 19.22
CA PRO A 329 -2.61 16.65 18.17
C PRO A 329 -1.33 16.98 17.39
N ASP A 330 -0.20 17.12 18.10
CA ASP A 330 1.09 17.47 17.50
C ASP A 330 1.88 16.26 16.95
N HIS A 331 1.37 15.02 17.15
CA HIS A 331 2.08 13.79 16.79
C HIS A 331 1.35 12.92 15.75
N ARG A 332 0.37 13.48 15.01
CA ARG A 332 -0.43 12.74 14.02
C ARG A 332 0.42 12.05 12.95
N GLY A 333 1.46 12.72 12.46
CA GLY A 333 2.39 12.13 11.49
C GLY A 333 3.12 10.91 12.02
N LYS A 334 3.59 10.96 13.27
CA LYS A 334 4.25 9.84 13.96
C LYS A 334 3.27 8.68 14.20
N ALA A 335 2.03 8.99 14.59
CA ALA A 335 0.98 8.00 14.77
C ALA A 335 0.69 7.22 13.47
N MET A 336 0.52 7.94 12.36
CA MET A 336 0.33 7.33 11.05
C MET A 336 1.56 6.53 10.59
N ALA A 337 2.78 7.03 10.83
CA ALA A 337 4.00 6.28 10.53
C ALA A 337 4.06 4.96 11.30
N THR A 338 3.70 4.95 12.59
CA THR A 338 3.62 3.73 13.42
C THR A 338 2.62 2.72 12.84
N MET A 339 1.45 3.18 12.43
CA MET A 339 0.44 2.33 11.79
C MET A 339 0.94 1.77 10.45
N TYR A 340 1.58 2.60 9.60
CA TYR A 340 2.11 2.12 8.32
C TYR A 340 3.30 1.17 8.48
N ILE A 341 4.14 1.32 9.50
CA ILE A 341 5.18 0.33 9.82
C ILE A 341 4.53 -1.01 10.18
N ALA A 342 3.47 -1.00 10.98
CA ALA A 342 2.72 -2.20 11.33
C ALA A 342 2.05 -2.85 10.10
N LEU A 343 1.52 -2.03 9.18
CA LEU A 343 0.97 -2.47 7.90
C LEU A 343 2.02 -3.18 7.05
N GLU A 344 3.17 -2.55 6.82
CA GLU A 344 4.25 -3.13 6.01
C GLU A 344 4.80 -4.41 6.66
N ALA A 345 4.94 -4.42 7.99
CA ALA A 345 5.35 -5.62 8.74
C ALA A 345 4.33 -6.76 8.61
N GLY A 346 3.03 -6.46 8.68
CA GLY A 346 1.96 -7.43 8.47
C GLY A 346 2.01 -8.04 7.08
N ILE A 347 2.11 -7.19 6.04
CA ILE A 347 2.22 -7.67 4.65
C ILE A 347 3.49 -8.52 4.47
N GLY A 348 4.64 -8.03 4.94
CA GLY A 348 5.91 -8.72 4.77
C GLY A 348 5.96 -10.08 5.46
N LEU A 349 5.52 -10.15 6.72
CA LEU A 349 5.47 -11.43 7.45
C LEU A 349 4.41 -12.38 6.88
N GLY A 350 3.25 -11.84 6.48
CA GLY A 350 2.22 -12.63 5.82
C GLY A 350 2.72 -13.27 4.51
N ALA A 351 3.42 -12.51 3.69
CA ALA A 351 4.04 -13.00 2.47
C ALA A 351 5.13 -14.06 2.74
N LEU A 352 5.98 -13.78 3.74
CA LEU A 352 7.08 -14.69 4.13
C LEU A 352 6.55 -16.03 4.60
N PHE A 353 5.59 -16.05 5.54
CA PHE A 353 5.00 -17.28 6.05
C PHE A 353 4.17 -18.01 5.00
N ALA A 354 3.43 -17.27 4.17
CA ALA A 354 2.67 -17.85 3.06
C ALA A 354 3.60 -18.56 2.06
N GLY A 355 4.66 -17.91 1.63
CA GLY A 355 5.63 -18.50 0.71
C GLY A 355 6.40 -19.69 1.33
N TRP A 356 6.79 -19.58 2.61
CA TRP A 356 7.46 -20.65 3.33
C TRP A 356 6.58 -21.91 3.46
N TYR A 357 5.28 -21.74 3.74
CA TYR A 357 4.37 -22.89 3.86
C TYR A 357 3.93 -23.43 2.51
N TYR A 358 3.82 -22.57 1.50
CA TYR A 358 3.35 -22.91 0.16
C TYR A 358 4.27 -23.90 -0.57
N GLN A 359 5.58 -23.67 -0.57
CA GLN A 359 6.62 -24.49 -1.23
C GLN A 359 6.24 -24.98 -2.63
N ASP A 360 5.53 -24.14 -3.39
CA ASP A 360 5.02 -24.43 -4.73
C ASP A 360 3.99 -25.58 -4.80
N VAL A 361 3.36 -25.91 -3.67
CA VAL A 361 2.30 -26.94 -3.56
C VAL A 361 0.93 -26.28 -3.55
N ILE A 362 0.27 -26.25 -4.69
CA ILE A 362 -1.02 -25.56 -4.90
C ILE A 362 -2.08 -25.91 -3.84
N ALA A 363 -2.17 -27.20 -3.43
CA ALA A 363 -3.15 -27.65 -2.44
C ALA A 363 -3.01 -26.98 -1.06
N THR A 364 -1.89 -26.31 -0.78
CA THR A 364 -1.67 -25.60 0.49
C THR A 364 -2.28 -24.19 0.50
N ILE A 365 -2.61 -23.63 -0.64
CA ILE A 365 -3.14 -22.25 -0.76
C ILE A 365 -4.43 -22.06 0.07
N PRO A 366 -5.45 -22.93 -0.03
CA PRO A 366 -6.63 -22.79 0.82
C PRO A 366 -6.31 -22.82 2.33
N VAL A 367 -5.35 -23.64 2.74
CA VAL A 367 -4.92 -23.73 4.15
C VAL A 367 -4.32 -22.40 4.62
N VAL A 368 -3.49 -21.76 3.80
CA VAL A 368 -2.95 -20.42 4.12
C VAL A 368 -4.06 -19.37 4.22
N MET A 369 -5.09 -19.44 3.37
CA MET A 369 -6.25 -18.56 3.46
C MET A 369 -7.04 -18.79 4.76
N TYR A 370 -7.27 -20.04 5.16
CA TYR A 370 -7.91 -20.37 6.45
C TYR A 370 -7.07 -19.91 7.64
N ALA A 371 -5.75 -20.09 7.60
CA ALA A 371 -4.85 -19.59 8.63
C ALA A 371 -4.90 -18.06 8.75
N SER A 372 -4.94 -17.36 7.61
CA SER A 372 -5.10 -15.90 7.55
C SER A 372 -6.46 -15.44 8.11
N ALA A 373 -7.53 -16.20 7.86
CA ALA A 373 -8.84 -15.96 8.45
C ALA A 373 -8.80 -16.15 9.99
N ALA A 374 -8.12 -17.18 10.49
CA ALA A 374 -7.94 -17.39 11.92
C ALA A 374 -7.19 -16.23 12.59
N ILE A 375 -6.11 -15.72 11.96
CA ILE A 375 -5.39 -14.53 12.43
C ILE A 375 -6.30 -13.30 12.46
N THR A 376 -7.15 -13.13 11.45
CA THR A 376 -8.14 -12.04 11.40
C THR A 376 -9.16 -12.17 12.55
N ILE A 377 -9.58 -13.39 12.90
CA ILE A 377 -10.45 -13.66 14.06
C ILE A 377 -9.73 -13.32 15.38
N VAL A 378 -8.42 -13.55 15.48
CA VAL A 378 -7.62 -13.12 16.64
C VAL A 378 -7.65 -11.59 16.75
N ALA A 379 -7.51 -10.85 15.63
CA ALA A 379 -7.64 -9.40 15.62
C ALA A 379 -9.03 -8.94 16.08
N LEU A 380 -10.08 -9.62 15.62
CA LEU A 380 -11.46 -9.36 16.05
C LEU A 380 -11.66 -9.62 17.55
N SER A 381 -11.15 -10.72 18.06
CA SER A 381 -11.19 -11.08 19.49
C SER A 381 -10.47 -10.03 20.35
N TYR A 382 -9.29 -9.57 19.90
CA TYR A 382 -8.57 -8.47 20.55
C TYR A 382 -9.44 -7.19 20.65
N MET A 383 -10.18 -6.85 19.59
CA MET A 383 -11.09 -5.71 19.59
C MET A 383 -12.26 -5.87 20.57
N PHE A 384 -12.78 -7.10 20.78
CA PHE A 384 -13.84 -7.35 21.76
C PHE A 384 -13.33 -7.27 23.19
N LEU A 385 -12.16 -7.82 23.49
CA LEU A 385 -11.54 -7.79 24.82
C LEU A 385 -11.23 -6.36 25.27
N ARG A 386 -10.73 -5.53 24.34
CA ARG A 386 -10.37 -4.15 24.64
C ARG A 386 -11.59 -3.26 24.95
N THR A 387 -12.71 -3.47 24.25
CA THR A 387 -13.92 -2.66 24.45
C THR A 387 -14.67 -2.98 25.73
N LYS A 388 -14.32 -4.08 26.43
CA LYS A 388 -14.86 -4.41 27.76
C LYS A 388 -14.17 -3.67 28.91
N LYS A 389 -12.97 -3.07 28.71
CA LYS A 389 -12.32 -2.23 29.71
C LYS A 389 -12.86 -0.79 29.60
N PRO A 390 -13.46 -0.20 30.64
CA PRO A 390 -13.81 1.21 30.64
C PRO A 390 -12.54 2.03 30.36
N ALA A 391 -12.66 3.06 29.53
CA ALA A 391 -11.59 4.03 29.38
C ALA A 391 -11.20 4.54 30.78
N ALA A 392 -9.94 4.36 31.18
CA ALA A 392 -9.42 5.03 32.36
C ALA A 392 -9.65 6.53 32.16
N ALA A 393 -10.33 7.15 33.12
CA ALA A 393 -10.54 8.59 33.11
C ALA A 393 -9.18 9.30 32.94
N PRO A 394 -9.10 10.38 32.18
CA PRO A 394 -7.86 11.16 32.10
C PRO A 394 -7.54 11.72 33.50
N LEU A 395 -6.31 11.43 33.98
CA LEU A 395 -5.71 12.05 35.14
C LEU A 395 -5.38 13.52 34.86
#